data_7db739d4b5ac67b81822dbe50fc56db4
#
_entry.id   7db739d4b5ac67b81822dbe50fc56db4
#
_cell.length_a   1.000
_cell.length_b   1.000
_cell.length_c   1.000
_cell.angle_alpha   90.00
_cell.angle_beta   90.00
_cell.angle_gamma   90.00
#
_symmetry.space_group_name_H-M   'P 1'
#
loop_
_entity.id
_entity.type
_entity.pdbx_description
1 polymer ?
#
loop_
_entity_poly.entity_id
_entity_poly.type
_entity_poly.pdbx_seq_one_letter_code
_entity_poly.pdbx_strand_id
1 'polypeptide(L)'
;MTLNIAVIPGDGIGKEIVPEGLKVLDRVLADKGVDYSTTHFDLGAQRWHATGDTLTDEDLEAIKRHDVILLGAVGDPSVPSGVLERGLLLKLRFALDHYVNLRPSKYYEGVPSPLANPGDIDFVVVREGTEGLYCGNGGAVRVGTPHEIATEVSVNTAYGVERVVRSAFEAAASRKKHLTLVHKHNVLVNAGHMWRRIVDEVGEEYPEVRVDYCHIDAATIYMVTDPARFDVIVTDNLFGDILTDEAGAVTGGIGLSASGNLNPSREYPSMFEPVHGSAPDIAGQGKADPTATISSVALMLDFMGYPEEAARVRGAIDADMAARAEAAAAGHPLVRSTSQIGDDIAARV
;
A
#
# COMPACT_ATOMS: atom_id res chain seq x y z
N MET A 1 2.13 23.70 13.41
CA MET A 1 3.30 23.03 12.76
C MET A 1 2.97 22.90 11.29
N THR A 2 3.89 23.24 10.41
CA THR A 2 3.73 23.04 8.97
C THR A 2 4.10 21.61 8.64
N LEU A 3 3.24 20.86 7.98
CA LEU A 3 3.49 19.50 7.51
C LEU A 3 4.40 19.56 6.26
N ASN A 4 5.55 18.90 6.30
CA ASN A 4 6.49 18.88 5.17
C ASN A 4 6.40 17.54 4.44
N ILE A 5 6.02 17.56 3.16
CA ILE A 5 5.76 16.37 2.35
C ILE A 5 6.82 16.25 1.25
N ALA A 6 7.55 15.15 1.21
CA ALA A 6 8.34 14.76 0.05
C ALA A 6 7.40 14.17 -1.01
N VAL A 7 7.38 14.75 -2.20
CA VAL A 7 6.53 14.30 -3.31
C VAL A 7 7.40 13.68 -4.37
N ILE A 8 7.13 12.42 -4.70
CA ILE A 8 7.83 11.65 -5.74
C ILE A 8 6.78 11.22 -6.77
N PRO A 9 6.52 12.00 -7.83
CA PRO A 9 5.53 11.61 -8.86
C PRO A 9 5.92 10.30 -9.56
N GLY A 10 7.21 10.07 -9.75
CA GLY A 10 7.74 8.87 -10.41
C GLY A 10 7.48 8.85 -11.92
N ASP A 11 6.96 7.71 -12.39
CA ASP A 11 6.82 7.39 -13.80
C ASP A 11 5.35 7.32 -14.25
N GLY A 12 5.15 7.32 -15.57
CA GLY A 12 3.87 7.06 -16.20
C GLY A 12 2.73 7.91 -15.67
N ILE A 13 1.64 7.24 -15.24
CA ILE A 13 0.45 7.90 -14.68
C ILE A 13 0.71 8.58 -13.33
N GLY A 14 1.81 8.27 -12.63
CA GLY A 14 2.15 8.92 -11.36
C GLY A 14 2.17 10.44 -11.47
N LYS A 15 2.63 10.97 -12.61
CA LYS A 15 2.66 12.41 -12.91
C LYS A 15 1.27 13.04 -13.08
N GLU A 16 0.24 12.23 -13.36
CA GLU A 16 -1.15 12.67 -13.53
C GLU A 16 -1.96 12.53 -12.24
N ILE A 17 -1.74 11.47 -11.46
CA ILE A 17 -2.55 11.16 -10.27
C ILE A 17 -2.10 11.90 -9.01
N VAL A 18 -0.78 12.16 -8.87
CA VAL A 18 -0.25 12.88 -7.70
C VAL A 18 -0.81 14.29 -7.57
N PRO A 19 -0.91 15.11 -8.64
CA PRO A 19 -1.58 16.41 -8.57
C PRO A 19 -3.02 16.33 -8.04
N GLU A 20 -3.76 15.28 -8.38
CA GLU A 20 -5.13 15.09 -7.90
C GLU A 20 -5.19 14.73 -6.41
N GLY A 21 -4.25 13.91 -5.93
CA GLY A 21 -4.09 13.67 -4.49
C GLY A 21 -3.76 14.93 -3.71
N LEU A 22 -2.83 15.75 -4.22
CA LEU A 22 -2.47 17.03 -3.60
C LEU A 22 -3.63 18.03 -3.61
N LYS A 23 -4.44 18.07 -4.67
CA LYS A 23 -5.65 18.90 -4.76
C LYS A 23 -6.64 18.59 -3.64
N VAL A 24 -6.89 17.30 -3.38
CA VAL A 24 -7.77 16.87 -2.30
C VAL A 24 -7.16 17.18 -0.93
N LEU A 25 -5.85 16.99 -0.78
CA LEU A 25 -5.12 17.36 0.44
C LEU A 25 -5.23 18.86 0.73
N ASP A 26 -4.99 19.70 -0.27
CA ASP A 26 -5.10 21.15 -0.17
C ASP A 26 -6.49 21.55 0.31
N ARG A 27 -7.53 21.00 -0.30
CA ARG A 27 -8.92 21.28 0.04
C ARG A 27 -9.26 20.91 1.48
N VAL A 28 -8.86 19.72 1.93
CA VAL A 28 -9.21 19.24 3.29
C VAL A 28 -8.43 19.95 4.39
N LEU A 29 -7.17 20.33 4.15
CA LEU A 29 -6.35 21.03 5.14
C LEU A 29 -6.64 22.52 5.21
N ALA A 30 -7.06 23.16 4.11
CA ALA A 30 -7.46 24.57 4.10
C ALA A 30 -8.59 24.84 5.11
N ASP A 31 -9.57 23.97 5.20
CA ASP A 31 -10.69 24.10 6.14
C ASP A 31 -10.24 23.95 7.61
N LYS A 32 -9.16 23.19 7.86
CA LYS A 32 -8.57 23.02 9.19
C LYS A 32 -7.61 24.14 9.58
N GLY A 33 -7.14 24.93 8.60
CA GLY A 33 -6.10 25.94 8.81
C GLY A 33 -4.73 25.32 9.12
N VAL A 34 -4.44 24.15 8.56
CA VAL A 34 -3.14 23.48 8.65
C VAL A 34 -2.32 23.84 7.43
N ASP A 35 -1.19 24.49 7.66
CA ASP A 35 -0.22 24.77 6.61
C ASP A 35 0.61 23.52 6.29
N TYR A 36 0.87 23.28 5.01
CA TYR A 36 1.80 22.27 4.56
C TYR A 36 2.71 22.78 3.45
N SER A 37 3.83 22.12 3.25
CA SER A 37 4.77 22.40 2.15
C SER A 37 5.14 21.13 1.44
N THR A 38 5.43 21.23 0.14
CA THR A 38 5.86 20.07 -0.68
C THR A 38 7.25 20.34 -1.25
N THR A 39 8.08 19.30 -1.23
CA THR A 39 9.35 19.25 -1.98
C THR A 39 9.25 18.14 -3.01
N HIS A 40 9.40 18.48 -4.28
CA HIS A 40 9.31 17.52 -5.37
C HIS A 40 10.69 16.90 -5.66
N PHE A 41 10.73 15.58 -5.73
CA PHE A 41 11.89 14.79 -6.10
C PHE A 41 11.63 14.12 -7.45
N ASP A 42 12.41 14.46 -8.46
CA ASP A 42 12.32 13.86 -9.81
C ASP A 42 13.11 12.54 -9.83
N LEU A 43 12.48 11.49 -9.27
CA LEU A 43 13.04 10.15 -9.17
C LEU A 43 12.21 9.19 -10.03
N GLY A 44 12.88 8.35 -10.82
CA GLY A 44 12.26 7.39 -11.72
C GLY A 44 13.08 7.13 -12.96
N ALA A 45 12.45 6.63 -14.01
CA ALA A 45 13.09 6.24 -15.26
C ALA A 45 13.81 7.40 -15.98
N GLN A 46 13.20 8.59 -15.98
CA GLN A 46 13.78 9.77 -16.63
C GLN A 46 15.12 10.13 -16.01
N ARG A 47 15.22 10.12 -14.67
CA ARG A 47 16.47 10.37 -13.97
C ARG A 47 17.49 9.28 -14.25
N TRP A 48 17.08 8.01 -14.18
CA TRP A 48 17.97 6.90 -14.47
C TRP A 48 18.58 6.98 -15.88
N HIS A 49 17.79 7.32 -16.89
CA HIS A 49 18.31 7.52 -18.25
C HIS A 49 19.29 8.70 -18.35
N ALA A 50 19.06 9.75 -17.57
CA ALA A 50 19.91 10.94 -17.62
C ALA A 50 21.24 10.77 -16.87
N THR A 51 21.25 10.02 -15.75
CA THR A 51 22.38 9.99 -14.80
C THR A 51 22.92 8.59 -14.54
N GLY A 52 22.13 7.54 -14.76
CA GLY A 52 22.40 6.17 -14.33
C GLY A 52 22.02 5.89 -12.86
N ASP A 53 21.55 6.91 -12.12
CA ASP A 53 21.18 6.79 -10.71
C ASP A 53 19.67 6.69 -10.54
N THR A 54 19.22 5.90 -9.58
CA THR A 54 17.81 5.81 -9.18
C THR A 54 17.50 6.69 -7.96
N LEU A 55 18.25 6.51 -6.89
CA LEU A 55 18.17 7.24 -5.63
C LEU A 55 19.59 7.40 -5.07
N THR A 56 20.10 8.62 -5.00
CA THR A 56 21.39 8.91 -4.39
C THR A 56 21.29 8.98 -2.87
N ASP A 57 22.40 8.92 -2.17
CA ASP A 57 22.41 9.09 -0.72
C ASP A 57 22.05 10.53 -0.32
N GLU A 58 22.37 11.52 -1.17
CA GLU A 58 21.97 12.92 -0.98
C GLU A 58 20.45 13.08 -1.08
N ASP A 59 19.81 12.44 -2.04
CA ASP A 59 18.33 12.44 -2.15
C ASP A 59 17.71 11.80 -0.93
N LEU A 60 18.26 10.65 -0.48
CA LEU A 60 17.76 9.94 0.69
C LEU A 60 17.85 10.80 1.94
N GLU A 61 18.98 11.45 2.17
CA GLU A 61 19.17 12.36 3.31
C GLU A 61 18.28 13.62 3.21
N ALA A 62 17.95 14.08 1.99
CA ALA A 62 17.00 15.15 1.79
C ALA A 62 15.57 14.69 2.11
N ILE A 63 15.17 13.50 1.66
CA ILE A 63 13.84 12.90 1.92
C ILE A 63 13.64 12.68 3.43
N LYS A 64 14.64 12.20 4.15
CA LYS A 64 14.58 11.98 5.62
C LYS A 64 14.19 13.21 6.44
N ARG A 65 14.32 14.42 5.88
CA ARG A 65 13.97 15.67 6.58
C ARG A 65 12.51 16.04 6.50
N HIS A 66 11.70 15.25 5.78
CA HIS A 66 10.28 15.45 5.63
C HIS A 66 9.49 14.61 6.65
N ASP A 67 8.25 14.99 6.90
CA ASP A 67 7.39 14.26 7.83
C ASP A 67 6.83 13.00 7.20
N VAL A 68 6.51 13.05 5.90
CA VAL A 68 5.96 11.95 5.10
C VAL A 68 6.38 12.05 3.64
N ILE A 69 6.19 10.95 2.91
CA ILE A 69 6.42 10.82 1.48
C ILE A 69 5.09 10.49 0.80
N LEU A 70 4.74 11.25 -0.23
CA LEU A 70 3.68 10.90 -1.19
C LEU A 70 4.34 10.46 -2.50
N LEU A 71 4.17 9.18 -2.85
CA LEU A 71 4.72 8.60 -4.06
C LEU A 71 3.58 8.30 -5.05
N GLY A 72 3.81 8.58 -6.33
CA GLY A 72 2.86 8.28 -7.40
C GLY A 72 2.98 6.84 -7.87
N ALA A 73 3.82 6.61 -8.86
CA ALA A 73 4.06 5.28 -9.40
C ALA A 73 5.48 5.15 -9.93
N VAL A 74 6.05 3.96 -9.88
CA VAL A 74 7.41 3.69 -10.34
C VAL A 74 7.40 2.52 -11.32
N GLY A 75 8.19 2.64 -12.36
CA GLY A 75 8.40 1.60 -13.36
C GLY A 75 8.23 2.12 -14.78
N ASP A 76 9.14 1.72 -15.65
CA ASP A 76 9.11 2.07 -17.08
C ASP A 76 9.71 0.91 -17.87
N PRO A 77 9.07 0.44 -18.97
CA PRO A 77 9.56 -0.69 -19.75
C PRO A 77 10.90 -0.42 -20.46
N SER A 78 11.32 0.84 -20.56
CA SER A 78 12.64 1.22 -21.11
C SER A 78 13.79 1.02 -20.13
N VAL A 79 13.49 0.79 -18.83
CA VAL A 79 14.48 0.51 -17.79
C VAL A 79 14.57 -1.00 -17.56
N PRO A 80 15.78 -1.58 -17.42
CA PRO A 80 15.90 -3.00 -17.14
C PRO A 80 15.13 -3.41 -15.86
N SER A 81 14.48 -4.58 -15.92
CA SER A 81 13.66 -5.11 -14.83
C SER A 81 14.45 -5.15 -13.51
N GLY A 82 13.80 -4.73 -12.43
CA GLY A 82 14.35 -4.70 -11.08
C GLY A 82 15.22 -3.49 -10.75
N VAL A 83 15.60 -2.65 -11.72
CA VAL A 83 16.46 -1.48 -11.45
C VAL A 83 15.72 -0.43 -10.60
N LEU A 84 14.52 -0.04 -11.01
CA LEU A 84 13.72 0.96 -10.29
C LEU A 84 13.13 0.38 -9.00
N GLU A 85 12.64 -0.84 -9.04
CA GLU A 85 12.09 -1.51 -7.87
C GLU A 85 13.13 -1.63 -6.75
N ARG A 86 14.32 -2.15 -7.06
CA ARG A 86 15.39 -2.34 -6.07
C ARG A 86 16.11 -1.04 -5.72
N GLY A 87 16.40 -0.20 -6.72
CA GLY A 87 17.20 1.00 -6.57
C GLY A 87 16.42 2.20 -6.03
N LEU A 88 15.09 2.21 -6.11
CA LEU A 88 14.25 3.28 -5.59
C LEU A 88 13.27 2.79 -4.52
N LEU A 89 12.29 1.95 -4.87
CA LEU A 89 11.23 1.56 -3.93
C LEU A 89 11.76 0.77 -2.73
N LEU A 90 12.49 -0.33 -2.97
CA LEU A 90 13.03 -1.14 -1.89
C LEU A 90 14.13 -0.39 -1.13
N LYS A 91 14.95 0.43 -1.83
CA LYS A 91 15.96 1.25 -1.15
C LYS A 91 15.31 2.23 -0.17
N LEU A 92 14.20 2.89 -0.52
CA LEU A 92 13.43 3.73 0.40
C LEU A 92 12.86 2.92 1.56
N ARG A 93 12.19 1.78 1.29
CA ARG A 93 11.59 0.94 2.34
C ARG A 93 12.59 0.48 3.37
N PHE A 94 13.76 -0.01 2.93
CA PHE A 94 14.79 -0.48 3.85
C PHE A 94 15.53 0.66 4.58
N ALA A 95 15.90 1.72 3.86
CA ALA A 95 16.65 2.83 4.45
C ALA A 95 15.82 3.67 5.42
N LEU A 96 14.51 3.66 5.30
CA LEU A 96 13.56 4.37 6.16
C LEU A 96 12.81 3.42 7.11
N ASP A 97 13.25 2.17 7.20
CA ASP A 97 12.70 1.12 8.08
C ASP A 97 11.17 1.05 8.03
N HIS A 98 10.61 0.95 6.82
CA HIS A 98 9.17 0.82 6.60
C HIS A 98 8.71 -0.61 6.91
N TYR A 99 8.75 -1.00 8.19
CA TYR A 99 8.50 -2.38 8.59
C TYR A 99 7.02 -2.79 8.57
N VAL A 100 6.11 -1.86 8.38
CA VAL A 100 4.68 -2.13 8.17
C VAL A 100 4.29 -1.65 6.79
N ASN A 101 3.80 -2.55 5.95
CA ASN A 101 3.08 -2.20 4.74
C ASN A 101 1.58 -2.41 4.98
N LEU A 102 0.82 -1.30 5.07
CA LEU A 102 -0.60 -1.27 5.39
C LEU A 102 -1.40 -1.15 4.10
N ARG A 103 -2.27 -2.14 3.82
CA ARG A 103 -3.08 -2.19 2.60
C ARG A 103 -4.54 -2.45 2.92
N PRO A 104 -5.38 -1.40 3.01
CA PRO A 104 -6.83 -1.56 3.15
C PRO A 104 -7.45 -2.05 1.84
N SER A 105 -8.45 -2.91 1.96
CA SER A 105 -9.22 -3.47 0.86
C SER A 105 -10.70 -3.32 1.15
N LYS A 106 -11.38 -2.48 0.36
CA LYS A 106 -12.82 -2.20 0.49
C LYS A 106 -13.47 -2.37 -0.87
N TYR A 107 -14.57 -3.12 -0.93
CA TYR A 107 -15.41 -3.18 -2.10
C TYR A 107 -16.41 -2.02 -2.10
N TYR A 108 -16.59 -1.41 -3.25
CA TYR A 108 -17.60 -0.37 -3.47
C TYR A 108 -18.70 -0.92 -4.35
N GLU A 109 -19.94 -0.76 -3.91
CA GLU A 109 -21.10 -1.25 -4.65
C GLU A 109 -21.13 -0.67 -6.09
N GLY A 110 -21.41 -1.53 -7.06
CA GLY A 110 -21.44 -1.16 -8.48
C GLY A 110 -20.08 -1.16 -9.19
N VAL A 111 -18.98 -1.36 -8.47
CA VAL A 111 -17.67 -1.58 -9.08
C VAL A 111 -17.59 -3.02 -9.62
N PRO A 112 -17.10 -3.23 -10.85
CA PRO A 112 -16.90 -4.58 -11.38
C PRO A 112 -16.00 -5.41 -10.47
N SER A 113 -16.44 -6.60 -10.09
CA SER A 113 -15.68 -7.59 -9.34
C SER A 113 -15.76 -8.94 -10.04
N PRO A 114 -14.71 -9.78 -9.97
CA PRO A 114 -14.78 -11.16 -10.44
C PRO A 114 -15.70 -12.05 -9.59
N LEU A 115 -16.06 -11.58 -8.38
CA LEU A 115 -16.96 -12.29 -7.50
C LEU A 115 -18.43 -12.03 -7.93
N ALA A 116 -19.22 -13.10 -7.99
CA ALA A 116 -20.64 -12.98 -8.36
C ALA A 116 -21.44 -12.16 -7.32
N ASN A 117 -21.07 -12.26 -6.06
CA ASN A 117 -21.67 -11.52 -4.94
C ASN A 117 -20.56 -11.09 -3.98
N PRO A 118 -19.90 -9.95 -4.24
CA PRO A 118 -18.77 -9.50 -3.39
C PRO A 118 -19.16 -9.26 -1.92
N GLY A 119 -20.41 -8.82 -1.68
CA GLY A 119 -20.87 -8.52 -0.33
C GLY A 119 -20.17 -7.30 0.28
N ASP A 120 -20.10 -7.28 1.61
CA ASP A 120 -19.47 -6.22 2.36
C ASP A 120 -18.00 -6.60 2.67
N ILE A 121 -17.12 -6.32 1.69
CA ILE A 121 -15.68 -6.54 1.85
C ILE A 121 -15.06 -5.26 2.42
N ASP A 122 -14.55 -5.34 3.66
CA ASP A 122 -13.79 -4.29 4.31
C ASP A 122 -12.82 -4.91 5.32
N PHE A 123 -11.57 -5.08 4.91
CA PHE A 123 -10.49 -5.58 5.72
C PHE A 123 -9.16 -4.86 5.43
N VAL A 124 -8.17 -5.09 6.27
CA VAL A 124 -6.82 -4.50 6.13
C VAL A 124 -5.78 -5.60 6.21
N VAL A 125 -4.80 -5.57 5.30
CA VAL A 125 -3.60 -6.41 5.40
C VAL A 125 -2.46 -5.58 5.99
N VAL A 126 -1.91 -6.08 7.08
CA VAL A 126 -0.69 -5.59 7.74
C VAL A 126 0.44 -6.55 7.34
N ARG A 127 1.15 -6.19 6.28
CA ARG A 127 2.24 -6.95 5.68
C ARG A 127 3.56 -6.52 6.33
N GLU A 128 4.42 -7.45 6.69
CA GLU A 128 5.81 -7.15 7.02
C GLU A 128 6.52 -6.52 5.81
N GLY A 129 7.32 -5.47 6.02
CA GLY A 129 7.84 -4.63 4.94
C GLY A 129 9.35 -4.69 4.71
N THR A 130 10.15 -5.26 5.63
CA THR A 130 11.62 -5.16 5.61
C THR A 130 12.39 -6.47 5.67
N GLU A 131 11.70 -7.58 5.87
CA GLU A 131 12.29 -8.92 6.01
C GLU A 131 11.79 -9.89 4.93
N GLY A 132 11.86 -11.18 5.19
CA GLY A 132 11.41 -12.23 4.29
C GLY A 132 12.36 -12.46 3.13
N LEU A 133 11.80 -12.81 1.99
CA LEU A 133 12.56 -13.01 0.74
C LEU A 133 12.99 -11.69 0.09
N TYR A 134 12.33 -10.59 0.42
CA TYR A 134 12.61 -9.26 -0.14
C TYR A 134 13.94 -8.65 0.34
N CYS A 135 14.52 -9.15 1.43
CA CYS A 135 15.84 -8.70 1.89
C CYS A 135 16.99 -9.13 0.96
N GLY A 136 16.70 -9.95 -0.07
CA GLY A 136 17.65 -10.32 -1.11
C GLY A 136 18.80 -11.22 -0.64
N ASN A 137 18.56 -12.02 0.41
CA ASN A 137 19.55 -12.98 0.91
C ASN A 137 19.49 -14.28 0.12
N GLY A 138 20.51 -14.51 -0.70
CA GLY A 138 20.58 -15.68 -1.56
C GLY A 138 21.73 -15.60 -2.55
N GLY A 139 21.68 -16.45 -3.57
CA GLY A 139 22.69 -16.43 -4.62
C GLY A 139 22.55 -17.59 -5.59
N ALA A 140 23.35 -17.53 -6.65
CA ALA A 140 23.39 -18.58 -7.66
C ALA A 140 24.84 -18.97 -7.99
N VAL A 141 25.03 -20.26 -8.27
CA VAL A 141 26.32 -20.83 -8.74
C VAL A 141 26.10 -21.66 -9.99
N ARG A 142 27.12 -21.73 -10.86
CA ARG A 142 27.11 -22.43 -12.15
C ARG A 142 26.00 -21.96 -13.09
N VAL A 143 25.71 -20.65 -13.07
CA VAL A 143 24.63 -20.00 -13.84
C VAL A 143 24.75 -20.36 -15.32
N GLY A 144 23.62 -20.70 -15.97
CA GLY A 144 23.55 -21.06 -17.38
C GLY A 144 24.03 -22.47 -17.71
N THR A 145 24.27 -23.33 -16.72
CA THR A 145 24.62 -24.73 -16.92
C THR A 145 23.54 -25.68 -16.42
N PRO A 146 23.53 -26.98 -16.87
CA PRO A 146 22.60 -27.97 -16.33
C PRO A 146 22.75 -28.25 -14.82
N HIS A 147 23.83 -27.76 -14.22
CA HIS A 147 24.14 -27.93 -12.79
C HIS A 147 24.00 -26.60 -12.01
N GLU A 148 23.24 -25.67 -12.54
CA GLU A 148 22.93 -24.42 -11.85
C GLU A 148 22.20 -24.66 -10.54
N ILE A 149 22.59 -23.91 -9.52
CA ILE A 149 21.93 -23.89 -8.21
C ILE A 149 21.59 -22.42 -7.92
N ALA A 150 20.34 -22.14 -7.61
CA ALA A 150 19.87 -20.86 -7.12
C ALA A 150 19.21 -21.02 -5.75
N THR A 151 19.45 -20.08 -4.85
CA THR A 151 18.89 -20.06 -3.51
C THR A 151 18.36 -18.69 -3.17
N GLU A 152 17.18 -18.65 -2.57
CA GLU A 152 16.60 -17.46 -1.94
C GLU A 152 16.29 -17.83 -0.49
N VAL A 153 16.72 -17.01 0.47
CA VAL A 153 16.57 -17.27 1.90
C VAL A 153 15.61 -16.26 2.51
N SER A 154 14.50 -16.75 3.08
CA SER A 154 13.58 -15.93 3.85
C SER A 154 14.16 -15.65 5.24
N VAL A 155 14.50 -14.40 5.51
CA VAL A 155 14.97 -13.95 6.82
C VAL A 155 13.79 -13.46 7.63
N ASN A 156 13.63 -13.99 8.85
CA ASN A 156 12.59 -13.55 9.78
C ASN A 156 13.23 -13.41 11.16
N THR A 157 13.11 -12.25 11.77
CA THR A 157 13.61 -12.02 13.13
C THR A 157 12.46 -11.85 14.11
N ALA A 158 12.66 -12.23 15.36
CA ALA A 158 11.65 -11.99 16.39
C ALA A 158 11.34 -10.49 16.53
N TYR A 159 12.35 -9.65 16.39
CA TYR A 159 12.21 -8.20 16.41
C TYR A 159 11.30 -7.67 15.30
N GLY A 160 11.54 -8.08 14.04
CA GLY A 160 10.73 -7.65 12.90
C GLY A 160 9.29 -8.15 12.98
N VAL A 161 9.12 -9.43 13.36
CA VAL A 161 7.79 -10.05 13.54
C VAL A 161 7.01 -9.35 14.67
N GLU A 162 7.62 -9.08 15.81
CA GLU A 162 6.93 -8.43 16.94
C GLU A 162 6.43 -7.04 16.56
N ARG A 163 7.23 -6.22 15.87
CA ARG A 163 6.86 -4.86 15.47
C ARG A 163 5.60 -4.86 14.58
N VAL A 164 5.59 -5.69 13.55
CA VAL A 164 4.45 -5.74 12.62
C VAL A 164 3.22 -6.36 13.28
N VAL A 165 3.39 -7.36 14.15
CA VAL A 165 2.30 -7.97 14.92
C VAL A 165 1.65 -6.96 15.85
N ARG A 166 2.43 -6.15 16.59
CA ARG A 166 1.88 -5.08 17.44
C ARG A 166 1.05 -4.09 16.63
N SER A 167 1.55 -3.63 15.49
CA SER A 167 0.80 -2.74 14.60
C SER A 167 -0.50 -3.37 14.09
N ALA A 168 -0.51 -4.68 13.86
CA ALA A 168 -1.71 -5.41 13.45
C ALA A 168 -2.74 -5.52 14.58
N PHE A 169 -2.31 -5.73 15.82
CA PHE A 169 -3.22 -5.71 16.98
C PHE A 169 -3.81 -4.33 17.24
N GLU A 170 -3.00 -3.26 17.12
CA GLU A 170 -3.50 -1.87 17.21
C GLU A 170 -4.55 -1.59 16.12
N ALA A 171 -4.30 -2.02 14.89
CA ALA A 171 -5.28 -1.91 13.81
C ALA A 171 -6.55 -2.71 14.12
N ALA A 172 -6.45 -3.95 14.61
CA ALA A 172 -7.60 -4.78 14.95
C ALA A 172 -8.40 -4.20 16.11
N ALA A 173 -7.75 -3.68 17.14
CA ALA A 173 -8.40 -3.06 18.31
C ALA A 173 -9.26 -1.85 17.91
N SER A 174 -8.86 -1.12 16.88
CA SER A 174 -9.60 0.04 16.34
C SER A 174 -10.71 -0.33 15.35
N ARG A 175 -10.82 -1.62 14.95
CA ARG A 175 -11.78 -2.14 13.95
C ARG A 175 -12.76 -3.14 14.57
N LYS A 176 -13.03 -4.25 13.88
CA LYS A 176 -13.99 -5.29 14.29
C LYS A 176 -13.41 -6.25 15.36
N LYS A 177 -12.19 -5.97 15.84
CA LYS A 177 -11.48 -6.74 16.89
C LYS A 177 -11.21 -8.20 16.51
N HIS A 178 -10.84 -8.41 15.23
CA HIS A 178 -10.52 -9.73 14.72
C HIS A 178 -9.20 -9.69 13.92
N LEU A 179 -8.21 -10.43 14.39
CA LEU A 179 -6.91 -10.58 13.75
C LEU A 179 -6.74 -12.00 13.21
N THR A 180 -6.35 -12.13 11.94
CA THR A 180 -6.00 -13.42 11.34
C THR A 180 -4.50 -13.42 11.00
N LEU A 181 -3.73 -14.30 11.65
CA LEU A 181 -2.37 -14.61 11.19
C LEU A 181 -2.46 -15.50 9.96
N VAL A 182 -1.96 -15.00 8.83
CA VAL A 182 -1.82 -15.80 7.61
C VAL A 182 -0.35 -16.19 7.42
N HIS A 183 -0.08 -17.49 7.40
CA HIS A 183 1.27 -18.03 7.24
C HIS A 183 1.22 -19.50 6.75
N LYS A 184 2.37 -20.16 6.65
CA LYS A 184 2.47 -21.58 6.26
C LYS A 184 3.31 -22.36 7.27
N HIS A 185 2.93 -22.35 8.55
CA HIS A 185 3.74 -22.92 9.64
C HIS A 185 3.96 -24.44 9.57
N ASN A 186 3.11 -25.15 8.83
CA ASN A 186 3.29 -26.59 8.60
C ASN A 186 4.38 -26.94 7.57
N VAL A 187 4.88 -25.94 6.83
CA VAL A 187 5.97 -26.06 5.85
C VAL A 187 7.16 -25.20 6.28
N LEU A 188 6.93 -23.94 6.58
CA LEU A 188 7.94 -22.99 7.07
C LEU A 188 8.02 -23.10 8.61
N VAL A 189 8.45 -24.28 9.09
CA VAL A 189 8.32 -24.67 10.50
C VAL A 189 9.05 -23.72 11.46
N ASN A 190 10.23 -23.22 11.11
CA ASN A 190 10.99 -22.34 11.99
C ASN A 190 10.36 -20.93 12.07
N ALA A 191 10.21 -20.27 10.92
CA ALA A 191 9.61 -18.94 10.86
C ALA A 191 8.14 -18.97 11.30
N GLY A 192 7.35 -19.93 10.81
CA GLY A 192 5.92 -20.01 11.11
C GLY A 192 5.63 -20.29 12.58
N HIS A 193 6.43 -21.07 13.28
CA HIS A 193 6.29 -21.24 14.73
C HIS A 193 6.67 -19.98 15.50
N MET A 194 7.70 -19.26 15.06
CA MET A 194 8.06 -17.97 15.66
C MET A 194 6.95 -16.94 15.46
N TRP A 195 6.40 -16.80 14.25
CA TRP A 195 5.26 -15.93 13.98
C TRP A 195 4.07 -16.25 14.87
N ARG A 196 3.69 -17.54 14.96
CA ARG A 196 2.56 -17.97 15.80
C ARG A 196 2.79 -17.64 17.27
N ARG A 197 3.96 -17.98 17.81
CA ARG A 197 4.32 -17.72 19.20
C ARG A 197 4.24 -16.22 19.52
N ILE A 198 4.79 -15.35 18.65
CA ILE A 198 4.78 -13.90 18.88
C ILE A 198 3.36 -13.33 18.79
N VAL A 199 2.52 -13.83 17.89
CA VAL A 199 1.11 -13.43 17.83
C VAL A 199 0.38 -13.83 19.10
N ASP A 200 0.63 -15.03 19.63
CA ASP A 200 0.02 -15.50 20.87
C ASP A 200 0.52 -14.66 22.07
N GLU A 201 1.83 -14.37 22.15
CA GLU A 201 2.44 -13.55 23.24
C GLU A 201 1.90 -12.10 23.23
N VAL A 202 1.88 -11.43 22.08
CA VAL A 202 1.34 -10.07 21.95
C VAL A 202 -0.18 -10.06 22.20
N GLY A 203 -0.88 -11.12 21.79
CA GLY A 203 -2.32 -11.27 21.98
C GLY A 203 -2.75 -11.23 23.46
N GLU A 204 -1.87 -11.64 24.40
CA GLU A 204 -2.14 -11.51 25.84
C GLU A 204 -2.35 -10.05 26.29
N GLU A 205 -1.75 -9.09 25.57
CA GLU A 205 -1.89 -7.65 25.84
C GLU A 205 -3.20 -7.05 25.25
N TYR A 206 -3.87 -7.78 24.33
CA TYR A 206 -5.10 -7.36 23.61
C TYR A 206 -6.25 -8.38 23.80
N PRO A 207 -6.71 -8.63 25.04
CA PRO A 207 -7.69 -9.69 25.33
C PRO A 207 -9.04 -9.51 24.64
N GLU A 208 -9.34 -8.30 24.14
CA GLU A 208 -10.56 -8.01 23.37
C GLU A 208 -10.46 -8.37 21.89
N VAL A 209 -9.26 -8.69 21.37
CA VAL A 209 -9.03 -9.04 19.97
C VAL A 209 -9.07 -10.55 19.80
N ARG A 210 -10.02 -11.06 19.03
CA ARG A 210 -10.05 -12.47 18.63
C ARG A 210 -8.94 -12.76 17.65
N VAL A 211 -8.17 -13.81 17.87
CA VAL A 211 -7.08 -14.22 17.00
C VAL A 211 -7.39 -15.55 16.31
N ASP A 212 -7.34 -15.57 14.99
CA ASP A 212 -7.43 -16.77 14.18
C ASP A 212 -6.10 -17.03 13.44
N TYR A 213 -5.88 -18.29 13.03
CA TYR A 213 -4.79 -18.67 12.15
C TYR A 213 -5.37 -19.23 10.83
N CYS A 214 -4.76 -18.84 9.72
CA CYS A 214 -5.11 -19.37 8.41
C CYS A 214 -3.85 -19.73 7.60
N HIS A 215 -3.82 -20.89 6.96
CA HIS A 215 -2.78 -21.17 5.98
C HIS A 215 -2.94 -20.28 4.75
N ILE A 216 -1.83 -19.84 4.15
CA ILE A 216 -1.85 -18.95 2.99
C ILE A 216 -2.69 -19.52 1.84
N ASP A 217 -2.58 -20.80 1.53
CA ASP A 217 -3.38 -21.48 0.50
C ASP A 217 -4.88 -21.49 0.82
N ALA A 218 -5.25 -21.65 2.09
CA ALA A 218 -6.64 -21.49 2.52
C ALA A 218 -7.09 -20.03 2.48
N ALA A 219 -6.22 -19.08 2.81
CA ALA A 219 -6.54 -17.65 2.75
C ALA A 219 -6.88 -17.22 1.31
N THR A 220 -6.15 -17.68 0.29
CA THR A 220 -6.47 -17.40 -1.12
C THR A 220 -7.84 -17.98 -1.52
N ILE A 221 -8.19 -19.18 -1.04
CA ILE A 221 -9.54 -19.72 -1.26
C ILE A 221 -10.61 -18.81 -0.63
N TYR A 222 -10.41 -18.43 0.64
CA TYR A 222 -11.36 -17.55 1.34
C TYR A 222 -11.43 -16.16 0.75
N MET A 223 -10.35 -15.63 0.18
CA MET A 223 -10.35 -14.35 -0.51
C MET A 223 -11.34 -14.32 -1.67
N VAL A 224 -11.55 -15.47 -2.32
CA VAL A 224 -12.51 -15.61 -3.43
C VAL A 224 -13.90 -16.08 -2.96
N THR A 225 -13.98 -16.91 -1.90
CA THR A 225 -15.26 -17.54 -1.51
C THR A 225 -15.97 -16.84 -0.37
N ASP A 226 -15.23 -16.17 0.53
CA ASP A 226 -15.76 -15.53 1.74
C ASP A 226 -14.81 -14.43 2.23
N PRO A 227 -14.50 -13.39 1.42
CA PRO A 227 -13.55 -12.34 1.79
C PRO A 227 -14.03 -11.49 2.97
N ALA A 228 -15.33 -11.37 3.19
CA ALA A 228 -15.92 -10.60 4.29
C ALA A 228 -15.62 -11.18 5.69
N ARG A 229 -15.09 -12.42 5.75
CA ARG A 229 -14.64 -13.04 7.01
C ARG A 229 -13.44 -12.35 7.65
N PHE A 230 -12.65 -11.65 6.86
CA PHE A 230 -11.45 -10.97 7.32
C PHE A 230 -11.77 -9.57 7.87
N ASP A 231 -11.00 -9.17 8.89
CA ASP A 231 -10.99 -7.79 9.41
C ASP A 231 -9.56 -7.23 9.33
N VAL A 232 -8.63 -7.82 10.08
CA VAL A 232 -7.21 -7.52 9.95
C VAL A 232 -6.44 -8.81 9.68
N ILE A 233 -5.62 -8.82 8.65
CA ILE A 233 -4.68 -9.90 8.34
C ILE A 233 -3.28 -9.42 8.69
N VAL A 234 -2.52 -10.22 9.45
CA VAL A 234 -1.07 -10.04 9.59
C VAL A 234 -0.34 -11.17 8.92
N THR A 235 0.74 -10.86 8.19
CA THR A 235 1.47 -11.85 7.40
C THR A 235 2.89 -11.39 7.07
N ASP A 236 3.72 -12.34 6.61
CA ASP A 236 5.05 -12.04 6.13
C ASP A 236 5.06 -11.22 4.83
N ASN A 237 6.24 -10.81 4.42
CA ASN A 237 6.41 -9.93 3.28
C ASN A 237 5.90 -10.54 1.97
N LEU A 238 6.27 -11.79 1.65
CA LEU A 238 5.89 -12.42 0.38
C LEU A 238 4.41 -12.77 0.32
N PHE A 239 3.88 -13.41 1.35
CA PHE A 239 2.47 -13.77 1.38
C PHE A 239 1.57 -12.53 1.39
N GLY A 240 2.02 -11.47 2.07
CA GLY A 240 1.33 -10.19 2.07
C GLY A 240 1.26 -9.54 0.69
N ASP A 241 2.33 -9.64 -0.10
CA ASP A 241 2.34 -9.16 -1.49
C ASP A 241 1.28 -9.86 -2.34
N ILE A 242 1.31 -11.20 -2.32
CA ILE A 242 0.38 -12.02 -3.11
C ILE A 242 -1.07 -11.79 -2.69
N LEU A 243 -1.36 -11.81 -1.38
CA LEU A 243 -2.72 -11.63 -0.86
C LEU A 243 -3.29 -10.24 -1.17
N THR A 244 -2.46 -9.21 -1.15
CA THR A 244 -2.95 -7.84 -1.40
C THR A 244 -3.28 -7.59 -2.86
N ASP A 245 -2.61 -8.25 -3.79
CA ASP A 245 -2.96 -8.20 -5.21
C ASP A 245 -4.27 -8.95 -5.48
N GLU A 246 -4.47 -10.12 -4.86
CA GLU A 246 -5.72 -10.86 -4.91
C GLU A 246 -6.87 -10.05 -4.28
N ALA A 247 -6.62 -9.42 -3.12
CA ALA A 247 -7.57 -8.53 -2.47
C ALA A 247 -7.98 -7.36 -3.37
N GLY A 248 -7.01 -6.72 -4.03
CA GLY A 248 -7.27 -5.68 -5.02
C GLY A 248 -8.13 -6.18 -6.18
N ALA A 249 -7.84 -7.38 -6.69
CA ALA A 249 -8.61 -7.97 -7.79
C ALA A 249 -10.08 -8.21 -7.41
N VAL A 250 -10.34 -8.78 -6.23
CA VAL A 250 -11.73 -9.09 -5.79
C VAL A 250 -12.52 -7.85 -5.38
N THR A 251 -11.85 -6.76 -5.01
CA THR A 251 -12.51 -5.50 -4.63
C THR A 251 -12.70 -4.50 -5.77
N GLY A 252 -12.36 -4.86 -7.00
CA GLY A 252 -12.63 -4.03 -8.17
C GLY A 252 -11.42 -3.50 -8.91
N GLY A 253 -10.24 -3.99 -8.54
CA GLY A 253 -8.97 -3.70 -9.19
C GLY A 253 -8.04 -2.82 -8.36
N ILE A 254 -6.74 -2.97 -8.64
CA ILE A 254 -5.66 -2.27 -7.93
C ILE A 254 -5.70 -0.74 -8.11
N GLY A 255 -6.45 -0.24 -9.11
CA GLY A 255 -6.65 1.20 -9.33
C GLY A 255 -7.43 1.93 -8.22
N LEU A 256 -8.06 1.19 -7.30
CA LEU A 256 -8.77 1.73 -6.14
C LEU A 256 -8.02 1.49 -4.82
N SER A 257 -6.91 0.75 -4.85
CA SER A 257 -6.21 0.25 -3.67
C SER A 257 -5.11 1.22 -3.24
N ALA A 258 -5.18 1.67 -1.98
CA ALA A 258 -4.16 2.47 -1.34
C ALA A 258 -3.13 1.62 -0.59
N SER A 259 -1.95 2.18 -0.35
CA SER A 259 -0.88 1.56 0.44
C SER A 259 -0.16 2.59 1.29
N GLY A 260 0.17 2.20 2.52
CA GLY A 260 1.10 2.93 3.38
C GLY A 260 2.29 2.04 3.73
N ASN A 261 3.49 2.52 3.44
CA ASN A 261 4.73 1.92 3.91
C ASN A 261 5.17 2.69 5.15
N LEU A 262 4.97 2.11 6.33
CA LEU A 262 5.00 2.85 7.56
C LEU A 262 6.25 2.55 8.38
N ASN A 263 6.82 3.59 8.96
CA ASN A 263 7.67 3.54 10.14
C ASN A 263 6.82 4.04 11.33
N PRO A 264 6.07 3.17 12.02
CA PRO A 264 5.19 3.55 13.12
C PRO A 264 5.87 4.26 14.26
N SER A 265 7.18 4.02 14.49
CA SER A 265 7.97 4.75 15.50
C SER A 265 8.23 6.22 15.11
N ARG A 266 7.97 6.60 13.85
CA ARG A 266 8.21 7.94 13.30
C ARG A 266 9.65 8.43 13.40
N GLU A 267 10.60 7.52 13.44
CA GLU A 267 12.03 7.85 13.34
C GLU A 267 12.41 8.31 11.93
N TYR A 268 11.66 7.80 10.95
CA TYR A 268 11.79 8.14 9.53
C TYR A 268 10.43 8.45 8.91
N PRO A 269 10.40 9.26 7.82
CA PRO A 269 9.14 9.55 7.11
C PRO A 269 8.53 8.29 6.51
N SER A 270 7.27 8.04 6.80
CA SER A 270 6.47 6.99 6.17
C SER A 270 6.07 7.39 4.75
N MET A 271 5.86 6.40 3.87
CA MET A 271 5.56 6.61 2.46
C MET A 271 4.16 6.10 2.12
N PHE A 272 3.38 6.91 1.42
CA PHE A 272 2.02 6.61 0.98
C PHE A 272 1.96 6.62 -0.54
N GLU A 273 1.38 5.56 -1.12
CA GLU A 273 1.37 5.33 -2.56
C GLU A 273 0.13 4.53 -2.98
N PRO A 274 -0.36 4.65 -4.22
CA PRO A 274 -1.31 3.67 -4.77
C PRO A 274 -0.61 2.31 -4.97
N VAL A 275 -1.40 1.22 -4.93
CA VAL A 275 -0.85 -0.14 -5.15
C VAL A 275 -0.49 -0.38 -6.61
N HIS A 276 -1.19 0.26 -7.55
CA HIS A 276 -0.96 0.10 -8.98
C HIS A 276 0.40 0.68 -9.43
N GLY A 277 0.95 0.13 -10.51
CA GLY A 277 2.17 0.63 -11.14
C GLY A 277 1.95 1.87 -12.04
N SER A 278 2.94 2.15 -12.86
CA SER A 278 3.02 3.35 -13.73
C SER A 278 2.08 3.36 -14.94
N ALA A 279 1.48 2.23 -15.30
CA ALA A 279 0.55 2.07 -16.43
C ALA A 279 0.99 2.84 -17.70
N PRO A 280 2.16 2.53 -18.29
CA PRO A 280 2.76 3.32 -19.37
C PRO A 280 1.86 3.41 -20.60
N ASP A 281 0.99 2.44 -20.81
CA ASP A 281 0.07 2.39 -21.97
C ASP A 281 -0.96 3.52 -21.99
N ILE A 282 -1.31 4.08 -20.83
CA ILE A 282 -2.29 5.16 -20.67
C ILE A 282 -1.66 6.47 -20.16
N ALA A 283 -0.36 6.48 -19.91
CA ALA A 283 0.34 7.66 -19.42
C ALA A 283 0.21 8.85 -20.38
N GLY A 284 -0.03 10.05 -19.86
CA GLY A 284 -0.21 11.28 -20.64
C GLY A 284 -1.58 11.41 -21.31
N GLN A 285 -2.51 10.45 -21.09
CA GLN A 285 -3.82 10.45 -21.74
C GLN A 285 -4.95 11.00 -20.85
N GLY A 286 -4.66 11.31 -19.58
CA GLY A 286 -5.67 11.78 -18.63
C GLY A 286 -6.79 10.78 -18.36
N LYS A 287 -6.47 9.48 -18.43
CA LYS A 287 -7.44 8.37 -18.25
C LYS A 287 -7.28 7.63 -16.92
N ALA A 288 -6.16 7.82 -16.24
CA ALA A 288 -5.89 7.14 -14.98
C ALA A 288 -6.91 7.56 -13.89
N ASP A 289 -7.40 6.60 -13.13
CA ASP A 289 -8.24 6.90 -11.97
C ASP A 289 -7.36 7.30 -10.77
N PRO A 290 -7.47 8.52 -10.23
CA PRO A 290 -6.64 8.98 -9.13
C PRO A 290 -7.14 8.51 -7.74
N THR A 291 -8.21 7.72 -7.68
CA THR A 291 -8.87 7.34 -6.42
C THR A 291 -7.93 6.62 -5.46
N ALA A 292 -7.06 5.74 -5.96
CA ALA A 292 -6.06 5.05 -5.12
C ALA A 292 -5.07 6.03 -4.47
N THR A 293 -4.60 7.03 -5.23
CA THR A 293 -3.72 8.09 -4.68
C THR A 293 -4.45 8.95 -3.66
N ILE A 294 -5.69 9.32 -3.92
CA ILE A 294 -6.53 10.08 -2.98
C ILE A 294 -6.80 9.27 -1.72
N SER A 295 -7.04 7.96 -1.84
CA SER A 295 -7.16 7.05 -0.69
C SER A 295 -5.85 6.96 0.11
N SER A 296 -4.69 7.00 -0.58
CA SER A 296 -3.38 7.01 0.07
C SER A 296 -3.15 8.33 0.84
N VAL A 297 -3.68 9.45 0.35
CA VAL A 297 -3.71 10.72 1.09
C VAL A 297 -4.55 10.60 2.36
N ALA A 298 -5.69 9.90 2.33
CA ALA A 298 -6.47 9.64 3.54
C ALA A 298 -5.70 8.79 4.57
N LEU A 299 -4.96 7.75 4.12
CA LEU A 299 -4.08 6.98 5.00
C LEU A 299 -2.97 7.85 5.61
N MET A 300 -2.37 8.73 4.81
CA MET A 300 -1.36 9.69 5.25
C MET A 300 -1.89 10.60 6.34
N LEU A 301 -3.09 11.14 6.16
CA LEU A 301 -3.76 12.02 7.14
C LEU A 301 -4.04 11.28 8.46
N ASP A 302 -4.56 10.06 8.40
CA ASP A 302 -4.75 9.23 9.61
C ASP A 302 -3.43 9.04 10.36
N PHE A 303 -2.40 8.64 9.65
CA PHE A 303 -1.08 8.40 10.22
C PHE A 303 -0.50 9.67 10.85
N MET A 304 -0.72 10.84 10.24
CA MET A 304 -0.23 12.12 10.74
C MET A 304 -1.06 12.69 11.90
N GLY A 305 -2.15 12.04 12.29
CA GLY A 305 -2.99 12.45 13.41
C GLY A 305 -4.11 13.43 13.02
N TYR A 306 -4.55 13.36 11.77
CA TYR A 306 -5.70 14.10 11.21
C TYR A 306 -6.86 13.15 10.84
N PRO A 307 -7.41 12.37 11.81
CA PRO A 307 -8.41 11.35 11.51
C PRO A 307 -9.75 11.92 11.01
N GLU A 308 -10.12 13.12 11.42
CA GLU A 308 -11.34 13.79 10.95
C GLU A 308 -11.21 14.16 9.47
N GLU A 309 -10.08 14.71 9.07
CA GLU A 309 -9.76 15.07 7.71
C GLU A 309 -9.66 13.83 6.81
N ALA A 310 -9.03 12.78 7.31
CA ALA A 310 -8.98 11.47 6.65
C ALA A 310 -10.38 10.89 6.43
N ALA A 311 -11.26 10.99 7.42
CA ALA A 311 -12.65 10.54 7.31
C ALA A 311 -13.44 11.34 6.26
N ARG A 312 -13.21 12.65 6.16
CA ARG A 312 -13.83 13.51 5.12
C ARG A 312 -13.39 13.06 3.72
N VAL A 313 -12.09 12.81 3.51
CA VAL A 313 -11.58 12.30 2.23
C VAL A 313 -12.21 10.95 1.88
N ARG A 314 -12.27 10.01 2.84
CA ARG A 314 -12.93 8.71 2.62
C ARG A 314 -14.41 8.87 2.31
N GLY A 315 -15.13 9.74 3.01
CA GLY A 315 -16.54 10.04 2.73
C GLY A 315 -16.77 10.62 1.34
N ALA A 316 -15.85 11.47 0.87
CA ALA A 316 -15.89 12.02 -0.50
C ALA A 316 -15.66 10.92 -1.56
N ILE A 317 -14.74 9.98 -1.31
CA ILE A 317 -14.53 8.81 -2.17
C ILE A 317 -15.79 7.93 -2.18
N ASP A 318 -16.35 7.60 -1.02
CA ASP A 318 -17.57 6.79 -0.91
C ASP A 318 -18.72 7.42 -1.69
N ALA A 319 -18.91 8.73 -1.58
CA ALA A 319 -19.93 9.48 -2.32
C ALA A 319 -19.68 9.49 -3.83
N ASP A 320 -18.43 9.57 -4.27
CA ASP A 320 -18.08 9.49 -5.69
C ASP A 320 -18.33 8.09 -6.27
N MET A 321 -17.97 7.05 -5.52
CA MET A 321 -18.23 5.66 -5.92
C MET A 321 -19.74 5.38 -6.00
N ALA A 322 -20.53 5.86 -5.06
CA ALA A 322 -21.99 5.75 -5.11
C ALA A 322 -22.57 6.43 -6.35
N ALA A 323 -22.09 7.63 -6.69
CA ALA A 323 -22.54 8.34 -7.89
C ALA A 323 -22.15 7.59 -9.19
N ARG A 324 -20.97 6.94 -9.23
CA ARG A 324 -20.56 6.07 -10.36
C ARG A 324 -21.51 4.88 -10.49
N ALA A 325 -21.81 4.22 -9.37
CA ALA A 325 -22.73 3.06 -9.35
C ALA A 325 -24.13 3.44 -9.83
N GLU A 326 -24.68 4.55 -9.33
CA GLU A 326 -26.00 5.05 -9.73
C GLU A 326 -26.07 5.36 -11.24
N ALA A 327 -25.07 6.08 -11.75
CA ALA A 327 -24.99 6.43 -13.17
C ALA A 327 -24.87 5.17 -14.06
N ALA A 328 -24.09 4.19 -13.64
CA ALA A 328 -23.94 2.92 -14.35
C ALA A 328 -25.26 2.13 -14.35
N ALA A 329 -25.95 2.05 -13.21
CA ALA A 329 -27.27 1.40 -13.08
C ALA A 329 -28.34 2.08 -13.95
N ALA A 330 -28.26 3.40 -14.13
CA ALA A 330 -29.15 4.16 -15.03
C ALA A 330 -28.78 4.00 -16.52
N GLY A 331 -27.73 3.23 -16.86
CA GLY A 331 -27.28 3.03 -18.24
C GLY A 331 -26.42 4.17 -18.81
N HIS A 332 -25.98 5.09 -17.97
CA HIS A 332 -25.16 6.27 -18.33
C HIS A 332 -23.88 6.34 -17.49
N PRO A 333 -22.95 5.36 -17.61
CA PRO A 333 -21.75 5.35 -16.80
C PRO A 333 -20.95 6.67 -16.96
N LEU A 334 -20.44 7.18 -15.85
CA LEU A 334 -19.67 8.42 -15.86
C LEU A 334 -18.33 8.19 -16.56
N VAL A 335 -18.11 8.90 -17.67
CA VAL A 335 -16.81 8.94 -18.37
C VAL A 335 -16.14 10.26 -18.01
N ARG A 336 -15.05 10.19 -17.22
CA ARG A 336 -14.34 11.35 -16.71
C ARG A 336 -12.84 11.20 -16.93
N SER A 337 -12.16 12.31 -17.13
CA SER A 337 -10.71 12.36 -17.10
C SER A 337 -10.17 12.25 -15.67
N THR A 338 -8.86 11.97 -15.54
CA THR A 338 -8.14 11.95 -14.26
C THR A 338 -8.41 13.22 -13.44
N SER A 339 -8.29 14.40 -14.08
CA SER A 339 -8.53 15.68 -13.41
C SER A 339 -10.00 15.89 -13.01
N GLN A 340 -10.96 15.48 -13.85
CA GLN A 340 -12.38 15.60 -13.50
C GLN A 340 -12.75 14.71 -12.29
N ILE A 341 -12.17 13.52 -12.18
CA ILE A 341 -12.38 12.65 -11.00
C ILE A 341 -11.83 13.35 -9.75
N GLY A 342 -10.60 13.87 -9.83
CA GLY A 342 -9.99 14.60 -8.73
C GLY A 342 -10.77 15.86 -8.32
N ASP A 343 -11.27 16.64 -9.30
CA ASP A 343 -12.12 17.81 -9.05
C ASP A 343 -13.43 17.44 -8.35
N ASP A 344 -14.10 16.38 -8.83
CA ASP A 344 -15.35 15.90 -8.26
C ASP A 344 -15.19 15.40 -6.83
N ILE A 345 -14.11 14.67 -6.51
CA ILE A 345 -13.82 14.23 -5.15
C ILE A 345 -13.45 15.41 -4.26
N ALA A 346 -12.60 16.34 -4.74
CA ALA A 346 -12.24 17.55 -3.98
C ALA A 346 -13.44 18.44 -3.67
N ALA A 347 -14.43 18.50 -4.55
CA ALA A 347 -15.65 19.27 -4.32
C ALA A 347 -16.59 18.65 -3.26
N ARG A 348 -16.41 17.36 -2.93
CA ARG A 348 -17.18 16.65 -1.90
C ARG A 348 -16.51 16.66 -0.52
N VAL A 349 -15.23 16.98 -0.46
CA VAL A 349 -14.49 17.16 0.78
C VAL A 349 -14.87 18.49 1.42
#